data_4d18ce62c4e85bfa0630f607c53f6866
#
_entry.id   4d18ce62c4e85bfa0630f607c53f6866
#
_cell.length_a   1.000
_cell.length_b   1.000
_cell.length_c   1.000
_cell.angle_alpha   90.00
_cell.angle_beta   90.00
_cell.angle_gamma   90.00
#
_symmetry.space_group_name_H-M   'P 1'
#
loop_
_entity.id
_entity.type
_entity.pdbx_description
1 polymer ?
#
loop_
_entity_poly.entity_id
_entity_poly.type
_entity_poly.pdbx_seq_one_letter_code
_entity_poly.pdbx_strand_id
1 'polypeptide(L)'
;MNPVLKINFSRRKKLTSLLGLNLDGSRLDGVVLRRTNGSLQLQQSFSATLSLDPLTAAPELVGREIRNHLDAAGVRERRCVVGVPLKWMLTAQTELPPLPAEDAASLLQLEAERGFPCDVTTLRLAHSRCPLPAGKQHVTLAGILNSQLTSLEQVLAAAKLKPVSFSPGLAALQPPAAETSNGVLALAIGESQVSLQITCGGGVAALRTLEGAIEDEGSRRTLHTGYVARETRITLGQLPAGLRASVRRIRIFGPHDLAQQLADEMELRFETAGLGVEPVTKYSPDEFGVQLPPDAPVSPAFSLAARLLTGQTPVFEFLPPKPTAWQQIITKYSSSRLRSAGATAAGIVAIVGGLFLFQEI
;
A
#
# COMPACT_ATOMS: atom_id res chain seq x y z
N MET A 1 -29.94 -18.60 -22.84
CA MET A 1 -28.64 -19.16 -22.42
C MET A 1 -27.56 -18.22 -22.95
N ASN A 2 -27.07 -17.29 -22.13
CA ASN A 2 -25.99 -16.39 -22.50
C ASN A 2 -24.66 -16.99 -22.04
N PRO A 3 -23.61 -17.02 -22.88
CA PRO A 3 -22.30 -17.52 -22.48
C PRO A 3 -21.64 -16.50 -21.57
N VAL A 4 -21.42 -16.89 -20.30
CA VAL A 4 -20.59 -16.16 -19.34
C VAL A 4 -19.17 -16.10 -19.91
N LEU A 5 -18.72 -14.91 -20.31
CA LEU A 5 -17.33 -14.66 -20.69
C LEU A 5 -16.44 -14.95 -19.47
N LYS A 6 -15.79 -16.11 -19.48
CA LYS A 6 -14.68 -16.40 -18.57
C LYS A 6 -13.52 -15.47 -18.92
N ILE A 7 -13.37 -14.40 -18.14
CA ILE A 7 -12.17 -13.54 -18.20
C ILE A 7 -10.98 -14.39 -17.78
N ASN A 8 -10.18 -14.80 -18.75
CA ASN A 8 -8.91 -15.47 -18.53
C ASN A 8 -7.96 -14.48 -17.82
N PHE A 9 -7.80 -14.63 -16.51
CA PHE A 9 -6.72 -14.00 -15.78
C PHE A 9 -5.41 -14.48 -16.41
N SER A 10 -4.79 -13.61 -17.20
CA SER A 10 -3.44 -13.82 -17.73
C SER A 10 -2.56 -14.32 -16.58
N ARG A 11 -1.96 -15.50 -16.73
CA ARG A 11 -0.98 -16.08 -15.80
C ARG A 11 0.15 -15.04 -15.59
N ARG A 12 0.05 -14.22 -14.54
CA ARG A 12 1.17 -13.39 -14.09
C ARG A 12 2.35 -14.34 -13.91
N LYS A 13 3.43 -14.14 -14.67
CA LYS A 13 4.68 -14.89 -14.45
C LYS A 13 4.99 -14.81 -12.97
N LYS A 14 5.05 -15.97 -12.29
CA LYS A 14 5.36 -16.03 -10.85
C LYS A 14 6.68 -15.30 -10.63
N LEU A 15 6.64 -14.29 -9.77
CA LEU A 15 7.84 -13.58 -9.35
C LEU A 15 8.71 -14.56 -8.57
N THR A 16 9.97 -14.69 -8.96
CA THR A 16 10.94 -15.56 -8.27
C THR A 16 11.89 -14.77 -7.39
N SER A 17 12.06 -13.47 -7.65
CA SER A 17 12.88 -12.54 -6.90
C SER A 17 12.22 -11.18 -6.85
N LEU A 18 12.37 -10.45 -5.76
CA LEU A 18 11.76 -9.14 -5.55
C LEU A 18 12.57 -8.32 -4.53
N LEU A 19 12.72 -7.04 -4.82
CA LEU A 19 13.24 -6.05 -3.89
C LEU A 19 12.04 -5.43 -3.13
N GLY A 20 12.00 -5.59 -1.81
CA GLY A 20 11.14 -4.81 -0.92
C GLY A 20 11.86 -3.54 -0.52
N LEU A 21 11.22 -2.40 -0.71
CA LEU A 21 11.68 -1.10 -0.24
C LEU A 21 10.65 -0.55 0.73
N ASN A 22 11.09 0.15 1.78
CA ASN A 22 10.22 0.88 2.67
C ASN A 22 10.79 2.27 2.93
N LEU A 23 9.95 3.28 2.69
CA LEU A 23 10.26 4.67 3.01
C LEU A 23 9.66 5.01 4.37
N ASP A 24 10.46 5.61 5.26
CA ASP A 24 10.02 6.08 6.56
C ASP A 24 10.83 7.32 6.95
N GLY A 25 10.25 8.49 6.78
CA GLY A 25 10.97 9.74 6.90
C GLY A 25 12.09 9.87 5.86
N SER A 26 13.31 10.06 6.33
CA SER A 26 14.52 10.06 5.51
C SER A 26 15.11 8.66 5.33
N ARG A 27 14.62 7.67 6.07
CA ARG A 27 15.13 6.30 6.05
C ARG A 27 14.56 5.50 4.89
N LEU A 28 15.46 4.81 4.19
CA LEU A 28 15.15 3.83 3.15
C LEU A 28 15.67 2.47 3.57
N ASP A 29 14.75 1.55 3.89
CA ASP A 29 15.09 0.15 4.15
C ASP A 29 14.85 -0.69 2.90
N GLY A 30 15.75 -1.62 2.60
CA GLY A 30 15.61 -2.51 1.46
C GLY A 30 15.98 -3.95 1.77
N VAL A 31 15.23 -4.87 1.17
CA VAL A 31 15.44 -6.33 1.31
C VAL A 31 15.24 -7.00 -0.05
N VAL A 32 16.20 -7.79 -0.49
CA VAL A 32 16.04 -8.65 -1.67
C VAL A 32 15.73 -10.06 -1.24
N LEU A 33 14.54 -10.54 -1.63
CA LEU A 33 14.10 -11.90 -1.39
C LEU A 33 14.04 -12.70 -2.68
N ARG A 34 14.37 -13.99 -2.57
CA ARG A 34 14.21 -14.98 -3.62
C ARG A 34 13.36 -16.13 -3.12
N ARG A 35 12.36 -16.52 -3.89
CA ARG A 35 11.55 -17.72 -3.63
C ARG A 35 12.15 -18.93 -4.36
N THR A 36 12.45 -19.98 -3.60
CA THR A 36 13.02 -21.22 -4.13
C THR A 36 12.32 -22.41 -3.44
N ASN A 37 11.71 -23.30 -4.21
CA ASN A 37 11.16 -24.57 -3.71
C ASN A 37 10.35 -24.51 -2.40
N GLY A 38 9.44 -23.51 -2.27
CA GLY A 38 8.57 -23.38 -1.10
C GLY A 38 9.19 -22.63 0.08
N SER A 39 10.43 -22.15 -0.03
CA SER A 39 11.10 -21.29 0.95
C SER A 39 11.42 -19.91 0.41
N LEU A 40 11.57 -18.94 1.31
CA LEU A 40 12.13 -17.63 1.02
C LEU A 40 13.59 -17.58 1.46
N GLN A 41 14.42 -16.99 0.62
CA GLN A 41 15.84 -16.76 0.91
C GLN A 41 16.11 -15.26 0.92
N LEU A 42 16.72 -14.79 2.00
CA LEU A 42 17.26 -13.43 2.09
C LEU A 42 18.57 -13.37 1.30
N GLN A 43 18.60 -12.54 0.27
CA GLN A 43 19.79 -12.35 -0.54
C GLN A 43 20.61 -11.16 -0.04
N GLN A 44 19.93 -10.05 0.24
CA GLN A 44 20.53 -8.79 0.64
C GLN A 44 19.55 -8.03 1.53
N SER A 45 20.10 -7.27 2.48
CA SER A 45 19.36 -6.27 3.25
C SER A 45 20.24 -5.04 3.44
N PHE A 46 19.63 -3.86 3.45
CA PHE A 46 20.30 -2.61 3.72
C PHE A 46 19.36 -1.60 4.37
N SER A 47 19.94 -0.63 5.05
CA SER A 47 19.27 0.56 5.52
C SER A 47 20.13 1.75 5.15
N ALA A 48 19.54 2.81 4.63
CA ALA A 48 20.21 4.04 4.21
C ALA A 48 19.40 5.25 4.64
N THR A 49 20.07 6.36 4.84
CA THR A 49 19.43 7.67 5.06
C THR A 49 19.52 8.46 3.77
N LEU A 50 18.38 8.89 3.25
CA LEU A 50 18.29 9.78 2.10
C LEU A 50 18.54 11.21 2.56
N SER A 51 19.42 11.91 1.85
CA SER A 51 19.65 13.35 2.08
C SER A 51 18.63 14.23 1.39
N LEU A 52 17.93 13.68 0.39
CA LEU A 52 16.92 14.35 -0.42
C LEU A 52 15.52 13.77 -0.15
N ASP A 53 14.53 14.66 -0.03
CA ASP A 53 13.13 14.24 0.11
C ASP A 53 12.57 13.73 -1.23
N PRO A 54 12.03 12.49 -1.28
CA PRO A 54 11.50 11.89 -2.50
C PRO A 54 10.31 12.63 -3.13
N LEU A 55 9.61 13.48 -2.38
CA LEU A 55 8.43 14.20 -2.87
C LEU A 55 8.72 15.62 -3.35
N THR A 56 9.76 16.27 -2.79
CA THR A 56 10.03 17.70 -3.03
C THR A 56 11.30 17.95 -3.84
N ALA A 57 12.28 17.05 -3.78
CA ALA A 57 13.52 17.18 -4.54
C ALA A 57 13.35 16.68 -5.99
N ALA A 58 14.27 17.07 -6.87
CA ALA A 58 14.28 16.63 -8.26
C ALA A 58 14.39 15.10 -8.36
N PRO A 59 13.46 14.41 -9.04
CA PRO A 59 13.40 12.94 -9.09
C PRO A 59 14.70 12.27 -9.56
N GLU A 60 15.42 12.92 -10.47
CA GLU A 60 16.71 12.41 -11.00
C GLU A 60 17.80 12.39 -9.94
N LEU A 61 17.81 13.38 -9.04
CA LEU A 61 18.80 13.45 -7.95
C LEU A 61 18.50 12.40 -6.88
N VAL A 62 17.25 12.32 -6.42
CA VAL A 62 16.81 11.30 -5.46
C VAL A 62 16.99 9.89 -6.04
N GLY A 63 16.62 9.69 -7.30
CA GLY A 63 16.79 8.41 -7.99
C GLY A 63 18.26 7.99 -8.11
N ARG A 64 19.16 8.94 -8.32
CA ARG A 64 20.62 8.69 -8.32
C ARG A 64 21.12 8.31 -6.91
N GLU A 65 20.68 9.02 -5.89
CA GLU A 65 21.01 8.71 -4.50
C GLU A 65 20.56 7.29 -4.12
N ILE A 66 19.31 6.94 -4.39
CA ILE A 66 18.79 5.59 -4.19
C ILE A 66 19.62 4.57 -4.98
N ARG A 67 19.96 4.86 -6.24
CA ARG A 67 20.77 3.95 -7.06
C ARG A 67 22.15 3.72 -6.45
N ASN A 68 22.80 4.75 -5.93
CA ASN A 68 24.09 4.64 -5.25
C ASN A 68 24.01 3.74 -4.02
N HIS A 69 22.98 3.87 -3.19
CA HIS A 69 22.76 2.98 -2.03
C HIS A 69 22.51 1.53 -2.45
N LEU A 70 21.73 1.31 -3.50
CA LEU A 70 21.49 -0.03 -4.04
C LEU A 70 22.78 -0.67 -4.61
N ASP A 71 23.60 0.10 -5.32
CA ASP A 71 24.86 -0.37 -5.87
C ASP A 71 25.88 -0.67 -4.77
N ALA A 72 25.95 0.17 -3.73
CA ALA A 72 26.80 -0.06 -2.55
C ALA A 72 26.38 -1.33 -1.79
N ALA A 73 25.07 -1.62 -1.72
CA ALA A 73 24.54 -2.84 -1.13
C ALA A 73 24.59 -4.06 -2.07
N GLY A 74 25.11 -3.92 -3.28
CA GLY A 74 25.21 -5.02 -4.26
C GLY A 74 23.86 -5.46 -4.85
N VAL A 75 22.80 -4.65 -4.73
CA VAL A 75 21.44 -4.97 -5.19
C VAL A 75 21.34 -4.89 -6.71
N ARG A 76 21.01 -6.01 -7.34
CA ARG A 76 20.82 -6.13 -8.80
C ARG A 76 19.36 -6.30 -9.22
N GLU A 77 18.46 -6.68 -8.29
CA GLU A 77 17.03 -6.82 -8.59
C GLU A 77 16.47 -5.42 -8.92
N ARG A 78 15.66 -5.36 -9.97
CA ARG A 78 15.07 -4.11 -10.46
C ARG A 78 13.57 -4.02 -10.22
N ARG A 79 12.91 -5.16 -10.04
CA ARG A 79 11.49 -5.17 -9.68
C ARG A 79 11.36 -4.94 -8.20
N CYS A 80 10.58 -3.96 -7.83
CA CYS A 80 10.42 -3.62 -6.42
C CYS A 80 8.94 -3.48 -6.01
N VAL A 81 8.67 -3.81 -4.76
CA VAL A 81 7.49 -3.35 -4.04
C VAL A 81 7.92 -2.26 -3.08
N VAL A 82 7.11 -1.22 -2.97
CA VAL A 82 7.47 -0.06 -2.17
C VAL A 82 6.45 0.15 -1.07
N GLY A 83 6.94 0.15 0.17
CA GLY A 83 6.22 0.60 1.34
C GLY A 83 6.19 2.12 1.36
N VAL A 84 4.99 2.67 1.22
CA VAL A 84 4.78 4.11 1.28
C VAL A 84 4.42 4.53 2.70
N PRO A 85 4.95 5.67 3.18
CA PRO A 85 4.65 6.16 4.52
C PRO A 85 3.16 6.42 4.71
N LEU A 86 2.61 5.99 5.85
CA LEU A 86 1.20 6.22 6.15
C LEU A 86 0.87 7.72 6.28
N LYS A 87 1.83 8.57 6.68
CA LYS A 87 1.68 10.02 6.72
C LYS A 87 1.40 10.69 5.37
N TRP A 88 1.68 10.00 4.25
CA TRP A 88 1.33 10.51 2.92
C TRP A 88 -0.12 10.22 2.55
N MET A 89 -0.85 9.50 3.40
CA MET A 89 -2.20 9.03 3.11
C MET A 89 -3.22 9.80 3.93
N LEU A 90 -4.32 10.11 3.28
CA LEU A 90 -5.57 10.49 3.93
C LEU A 90 -6.33 9.21 4.26
N THR A 91 -6.91 9.14 5.46
CA THR A 91 -7.72 7.99 5.86
C THR A 91 -9.07 8.45 6.36
N ALA A 92 -10.12 7.73 5.97
CA ALA A 92 -11.48 7.96 6.44
C ALA A 92 -12.18 6.62 6.71
N GLN A 93 -13.20 6.64 7.53
CA GLN A 93 -14.01 5.46 7.86
C GLN A 93 -15.48 5.77 7.59
N THR A 94 -16.19 4.77 7.05
CA THR A 94 -17.63 4.88 6.79
C THR A 94 -18.31 3.53 6.99
N GLU A 95 -19.64 3.53 7.13
CA GLU A 95 -20.44 2.31 7.09
C GLU A 95 -21.12 2.18 5.73
N LEU A 96 -20.97 1.02 5.12
CA LEU A 96 -21.59 0.67 3.85
C LEU A 96 -22.80 -0.24 4.13
N PRO A 97 -24.03 0.14 3.74
CA PRO A 97 -25.16 -0.76 3.78
C PRO A 97 -25.01 -1.90 2.75
N PRO A 98 -25.82 -2.96 2.84
CA PRO A 98 -25.84 -4.01 1.83
C PRO A 98 -26.34 -3.45 0.50
N LEU A 99 -25.44 -3.26 -0.46
CA LEU A 99 -25.70 -2.70 -1.79
C LEU A 99 -25.10 -3.58 -2.88
N PRO A 100 -25.64 -3.53 -4.12
CA PRO A 100 -24.96 -4.05 -5.31
C PRO A 100 -23.57 -3.44 -5.48
N ALA A 101 -22.67 -4.15 -6.15
CA ALA A 101 -21.25 -3.73 -6.24
C ALA A 101 -21.06 -2.36 -6.91
N GLU A 102 -21.87 -2.02 -7.90
CA GLU A 102 -21.83 -0.74 -8.62
C GLU A 102 -22.26 0.43 -7.74
N ASP A 103 -23.37 0.25 -6.99
CA ASP A 103 -23.90 1.25 -6.06
C ASP A 103 -22.94 1.45 -4.88
N ALA A 104 -22.35 0.34 -4.40
CA ALA A 104 -21.33 0.38 -3.35
C ALA A 104 -20.10 1.18 -3.77
N ALA A 105 -19.64 1.05 -5.02
CA ALA A 105 -18.50 1.81 -5.53
C ALA A 105 -18.82 3.30 -5.62
N SER A 106 -20.01 3.67 -6.09
CA SER A 106 -20.49 5.05 -6.18
C SER A 106 -20.63 5.70 -4.80
N LEU A 107 -21.18 4.95 -3.83
CA LEU A 107 -21.30 5.44 -2.46
C LEU A 107 -19.93 5.65 -1.80
N LEU A 108 -18.98 4.74 -2.00
CA LEU A 108 -17.61 4.90 -1.48
C LEU A 108 -16.91 6.13 -2.06
N GLN A 109 -17.15 6.45 -3.33
CA GLN A 109 -16.62 7.68 -3.92
C GLN A 109 -17.24 8.91 -3.25
N LEU A 110 -18.56 8.94 -3.05
CA LEU A 110 -19.25 10.03 -2.37
C LEU A 110 -18.77 10.19 -0.91
N GLU A 111 -18.57 9.08 -0.20
CA GLU A 111 -18.06 9.11 1.17
C GLU A 111 -16.59 9.59 1.21
N ALA A 112 -15.79 9.28 0.20
CA ALA A 112 -14.45 9.83 0.07
C ALA A 112 -14.49 11.36 -0.16
N GLU A 113 -15.40 11.86 -1.00
CA GLU A 113 -15.61 13.30 -1.24
C GLU A 113 -16.00 14.06 0.03
N ARG A 114 -16.76 13.41 0.93
CA ARG A 114 -17.15 13.99 2.22
C ARG A 114 -16.04 13.88 3.28
N GLY A 115 -15.28 12.81 3.24
CA GLY A 115 -14.30 12.48 4.29
C GLY A 115 -12.92 13.07 4.08
N PHE A 116 -12.55 13.41 2.84
CA PHE A 116 -11.23 13.95 2.53
C PHE A 116 -11.27 15.48 2.30
N PRO A 117 -10.26 16.21 2.76
CA PRO A 117 -10.21 17.67 2.66
C PRO A 117 -9.77 18.19 1.29
N CYS A 118 -9.80 17.36 0.25
CA CYS A 118 -9.36 17.70 -1.10
C CYS A 118 -10.23 17.00 -2.15
N ASP A 119 -10.09 17.42 -3.41
CA ASP A 119 -10.78 16.80 -4.55
C ASP A 119 -10.32 15.34 -4.73
N VAL A 120 -11.25 14.39 -4.59
CA VAL A 120 -10.99 12.94 -4.74
C VAL A 120 -10.46 12.55 -6.11
N THR A 121 -10.69 13.35 -7.15
CA THR A 121 -10.11 13.10 -8.48
C THR A 121 -8.59 13.25 -8.50
N THR A 122 -8.03 13.98 -7.53
CA THR A 122 -6.59 14.13 -7.32
C THR A 122 -5.97 12.99 -6.54
N LEU A 123 -6.80 12.08 -5.99
CA LEU A 123 -6.37 10.97 -5.15
C LEU A 123 -6.41 9.64 -5.91
N ARG A 124 -5.47 8.79 -5.57
CA ARG A 124 -5.59 7.34 -5.78
C ARG A 124 -6.21 6.74 -4.53
N LEU A 125 -7.39 6.15 -4.68
CA LEU A 125 -8.15 5.55 -3.58
C LEU A 125 -7.94 4.05 -3.53
N ALA A 126 -7.84 3.53 -2.32
CA ALA A 126 -7.95 2.12 -1.99
C ALA A 126 -8.84 1.97 -0.75
N HIS A 127 -9.43 0.80 -0.55
CA HIS A 127 -10.30 0.56 0.60
C HIS A 127 -10.17 -0.86 1.12
N SER A 128 -10.49 -1.02 2.40
CA SER A 128 -10.62 -2.31 3.07
C SER A 128 -11.98 -2.39 3.75
N ARG A 129 -12.56 -3.59 3.80
CA ARG A 129 -13.91 -3.83 4.31
C ARG A 129 -13.90 -4.84 5.43
N CYS A 130 -14.60 -4.55 6.49
CA CYS A 130 -14.84 -5.44 7.62
C CYS A 130 -16.35 -5.72 7.74
N PRO A 131 -16.78 -6.98 7.82
CA PRO A 131 -18.19 -7.31 7.95
C PRO A 131 -18.77 -6.80 9.27
N LEU A 132 -20.00 -6.31 9.22
CA LEU A 132 -20.82 -5.93 10.35
C LEU A 132 -22.12 -6.74 10.36
N PRO A 133 -22.86 -6.77 11.49
CA PRO A 133 -24.19 -7.38 11.55
C PRO A 133 -25.15 -6.81 10.50
N ALA A 134 -26.18 -7.59 10.13
CA ALA A 134 -27.21 -7.24 9.17
C ALA A 134 -26.67 -6.95 7.74
N GLY A 135 -25.55 -7.55 7.35
CA GLY A 135 -24.96 -7.41 6.01
C GLY A 135 -24.29 -6.05 5.76
N LYS A 136 -24.23 -5.18 6.75
CA LYS A 136 -23.46 -3.93 6.68
C LYS A 136 -21.96 -4.22 6.65
N GLN A 137 -21.20 -3.24 6.22
CA GLN A 137 -19.72 -3.30 6.22
C GLN A 137 -19.15 -2.01 6.82
N HIS A 138 -18.15 -2.14 7.65
CA HIS A 138 -17.29 -1.03 8.03
C HIS A 138 -16.17 -0.94 7.00
N VAL A 139 -15.97 0.25 6.45
CA VAL A 139 -15.00 0.47 5.38
C VAL A 139 -13.99 1.52 5.80
N THR A 140 -12.73 1.15 5.68
CA THR A 140 -11.60 2.09 5.79
C THR A 140 -11.18 2.49 4.39
N LEU A 141 -11.29 3.78 4.09
CA LEU A 141 -10.80 4.41 2.88
C LEU A 141 -9.39 4.93 3.13
N ALA A 142 -8.51 4.75 2.16
CA ALA A 142 -7.19 5.34 2.14
C ALA A 142 -6.95 6.01 0.79
N GLY A 143 -6.48 7.24 0.80
CA GLY A 143 -6.20 8.04 -0.39
C GLY A 143 -4.77 8.59 -0.36
N ILE A 144 -4.09 8.56 -1.49
CA ILE A 144 -2.78 9.19 -1.69
C ILE A 144 -2.84 10.11 -2.91
N LEU A 145 -2.17 11.26 -2.86
CA LEU A 145 -2.15 12.20 -3.99
C LEU A 145 -1.50 11.58 -5.23
N ASN A 146 -2.17 11.71 -6.37
CA ASN A 146 -1.63 11.24 -7.66
C ASN A 146 -0.29 11.90 -8.00
N SER A 147 -0.08 13.17 -7.60
CA SER A 147 1.18 13.88 -7.75
C SER A 147 2.33 13.20 -6.98
N GLN A 148 2.08 12.78 -5.73
CA GLN A 148 3.08 12.08 -4.91
C GLN A 148 3.45 10.71 -5.51
N LEU A 149 2.46 9.95 -5.98
CA LEU A 149 2.71 8.68 -6.67
C LEU A 149 3.50 8.87 -7.96
N THR A 150 3.17 9.90 -8.74
CA THR A 150 3.90 10.23 -9.97
C THR A 150 5.34 10.61 -9.69
N SER A 151 5.59 11.46 -8.68
CA SER A 151 6.96 11.79 -8.25
C SER A 151 7.73 10.54 -7.82
N LEU A 152 7.11 9.68 -7.02
CA LEU A 152 7.74 8.43 -6.59
C LEU A 152 8.04 7.49 -7.77
N GLU A 153 7.13 7.36 -8.74
CA GLU A 153 7.39 6.59 -9.97
C GLU A 153 8.56 7.15 -10.77
N GLN A 154 8.68 8.47 -10.88
CA GLN A 154 9.80 9.13 -11.56
C GLN A 154 11.13 8.90 -10.83
N VAL A 155 11.14 9.02 -9.49
CA VAL A 155 12.30 8.70 -8.64
C VAL A 155 12.75 7.25 -8.85
N LEU A 156 11.82 6.30 -8.80
CA LEU A 156 12.13 4.89 -9.00
C LEU A 156 12.62 4.59 -10.42
N ALA A 157 12.05 5.24 -11.43
CA ALA A 157 12.49 5.13 -12.82
C ALA A 157 13.92 5.66 -12.98
N ALA A 158 14.25 6.80 -12.37
CA ALA A 158 15.61 7.37 -12.35
C ALA A 158 16.59 6.43 -11.61
N ALA A 159 16.16 5.75 -10.55
CA ALA A 159 16.92 4.70 -9.86
C ALA A 159 17.00 3.38 -10.67
N LYS A 160 16.44 3.31 -11.88
CA LYS A 160 16.34 2.12 -12.76
C LYS A 160 15.54 0.97 -12.11
N LEU A 161 14.60 1.29 -11.23
CA LEU A 161 13.68 0.36 -10.60
C LEU A 161 12.34 0.29 -11.33
N LYS A 162 11.65 -0.84 -11.17
CA LYS A 162 10.34 -1.10 -11.77
C LYS A 162 9.37 -1.50 -10.67
N PRO A 163 8.54 -0.56 -10.17
CA PRO A 163 7.57 -0.88 -9.14
C PRO A 163 6.53 -1.87 -9.66
N VAL A 164 6.16 -2.81 -8.80
CA VAL A 164 5.11 -3.80 -9.03
C VAL A 164 3.93 -3.63 -8.07
N SER A 165 4.14 -2.87 -6.99
CA SER A 165 3.12 -2.53 -5.99
C SER A 165 3.56 -1.33 -5.15
N PHE A 166 2.59 -0.49 -4.76
CA PHE A 166 2.72 0.52 -3.71
C PHE A 166 1.71 0.24 -2.62
N SER A 167 2.16 0.05 -1.38
CA SER A 167 1.29 -0.32 -0.26
C SER A 167 1.82 0.23 1.06
N PRO A 168 0.97 0.51 2.07
CA PRO A 168 1.45 0.88 3.39
C PRO A 168 2.28 -0.25 4.01
N GLY A 169 3.46 0.07 4.53
CA GLY A 169 4.35 -0.92 5.14
C GLY A 169 3.72 -1.64 6.32
N LEU A 170 2.95 -0.92 7.14
CA LEU A 170 2.23 -1.48 8.29
C LEU A 170 1.19 -2.53 7.88
N ALA A 171 0.49 -2.33 6.75
CA ALA A 171 -0.48 -3.29 6.24
C ALA A 171 0.17 -4.62 5.80
N ALA A 172 1.45 -4.58 5.46
CA ALA A 172 2.22 -5.79 5.17
C ALA A 172 2.75 -6.47 6.44
N LEU A 173 3.13 -5.70 7.47
CA LEU A 173 3.54 -6.24 8.77
C LEU A 173 2.38 -6.97 9.45
N GLN A 174 1.19 -6.38 9.43
CA GLN A 174 -0.01 -6.95 10.02
C GLN A 174 -1.15 -7.00 9.00
N PRO A 175 -1.18 -8.00 8.10
CA PRO A 175 -2.31 -8.18 7.19
C PRO A 175 -3.55 -8.64 7.96
N PRO A 176 -4.75 -8.36 7.44
CA PRO A 176 -5.96 -8.94 7.98
C PRO A 176 -5.91 -10.46 7.84
N ALA A 177 -6.22 -11.14 8.92
CA ALA A 177 -6.38 -12.58 8.94
C ALA A 177 -7.80 -12.98 8.49
N ALA A 178 -8.08 -14.28 8.43
CA ALA A 178 -9.41 -14.79 8.09
C ALA A 178 -10.52 -14.18 8.96
N GLU A 179 -11.74 -14.11 8.45
CA GLU A 179 -12.89 -13.47 9.11
C GLU A 179 -13.19 -13.99 10.52
N THR A 180 -12.83 -15.23 10.78
CA THR A 180 -13.04 -15.89 12.11
C THR A 180 -11.93 -15.60 13.12
N SER A 181 -10.86 -14.93 12.73
CA SER A 181 -9.75 -14.62 13.63
C SER A 181 -10.06 -13.42 14.53
N ASN A 182 -9.50 -13.45 15.75
CA ASN A 182 -9.53 -12.30 16.63
C ASN A 182 -8.89 -11.07 15.98
N GLY A 183 -9.46 -9.91 16.25
CA GLY A 183 -8.91 -8.64 15.80
C GLY A 183 -7.54 -8.37 16.44
N VAL A 184 -6.68 -7.69 15.70
CA VAL A 184 -5.33 -7.32 16.13
C VAL A 184 -5.12 -5.82 15.92
N LEU A 185 -4.62 -5.14 16.95
CA LEU A 185 -4.10 -3.80 16.85
C LEU A 185 -2.59 -3.88 16.64
N ALA A 186 -2.08 -3.27 15.59
CA ALA A 186 -0.67 -3.21 15.28
C ALA A 186 -0.15 -1.77 15.44
N LEU A 187 0.97 -1.60 16.12
CA LEU A 187 1.72 -0.38 16.25
C LEU A 187 3.09 -0.57 15.60
N ALA A 188 3.48 0.32 14.69
CA ALA A 188 4.83 0.32 14.13
C ALA A 188 5.53 1.63 14.48
N ILE A 189 6.64 1.50 15.21
CA ILE A 189 7.49 2.61 15.61
C ILE A 189 8.38 2.95 14.43
N GLY A 190 8.06 4.04 13.76
CA GLY A 190 8.80 4.56 12.61
C GLY A 190 9.93 5.53 13.02
N GLU A 191 10.51 6.27 12.08
CA GLU A 191 11.59 7.23 12.33
C GLU A 191 11.13 8.42 13.19
N SER A 192 10.01 9.05 12.84
CA SER A 192 9.49 10.25 13.51
C SER A 192 8.05 10.13 14.03
N GLN A 193 7.43 8.96 13.90
CA GLN A 193 6.03 8.76 14.21
C GLN A 193 5.72 7.29 14.52
N VAL A 194 4.57 7.05 15.14
CA VAL A 194 4.04 5.70 15.31
C VAL A 194 2.84 5.52 14.39
N SER A 195 2.86 4.47 13.59
CA SER A 195 1.73 4.08 12.76
C SER A 195 0.86 3.06 13.47
N LEU A 196 -0.46 3.23 13.42
CA LEU A 196 -1.46 2.37 14.04
C LEU A 196 -2.37 1.77 12.99
N GLN A 197 -2.62 0.46 13.10
CA GLN A 197 -3.60 -0.28 12.30
C GLN A 197 -4.41 -1.21 13.17
N ILE A 198 -5.70 -1.30 12.91
CA ILE A 198 -6.58 -2.30 13.52
C ILE A 198 -7.13 -3.21 12.43
N THR A 199 -6.93 -4.51 12.56
CA THR A 199 -7.46 -5.54 11.65
C THR A 199 -8.56 -6.33 12.35
N CYS A 200 -9.70 -6.48 11.71
CA CYS A 200 -10.84 -7.25 12.22
C CYS A 200 -11.59 -7.88 11.04
N GLY A 201 -12.17 -9.05 11.22
CA GLY A 201 -13.14 -9.63 10.27
C GLY A 201 -12.62 -9.73 8.83
N GLY A 202 -11.35 -10.04 8.63
CA GLY A 202 -10.77 -10.15 7.30
C GLY A 202 -10.37 -8.83 6.64
N GLY A 203 -10.56 -7.67 7.31
CA GLY A 203 -10.23 -6.35 6.79
C GLY A 203 -9.42 -5.47 7.75
N VAL A 204 -9.05 -4.30 7.27
CA VAL A 204 -8.47 -3.22 8.09
C VAL A 204 -9.59 -2.29 8.51
N ALA A 205 -9.82 -2.21 9.82
CA ALA A 205 -10.89 -1.40 10.41
C ALA A 205 -10.46 0.03 10.74
N ALA A 206 -9.17 0.27 10.94
CA ALA A 206 -8.61 1.60 11.15
C ALA A 206 -7.15 1.67 10.71
N LEU A 207 -6.76 2.85 10.21
CA LEU A 207 -5.38 3.24 9.92
C LEU A 207 -5.17 4.66 10.43
N ARG A 208 -4.11 4.90 11.19
CA ARG A 208 -3.74 6.24 11.68
C ARG A 208 -2.23 6.40 11.80
N THR A 209 -1.79 7.62 11.60
CA THR A 209 -0.45 8.08 11.98
C THR A 209 -0.55 8.87 13.28
N LEU A 210 0.28 8.54 14.24
CA LEU A 210 0.40 9.26 15.51
C LEU A 210 1.62 10.17 15.43
N GLU A 211 1.39 11.38 14.94
CA GLU A 211 2.40 12.43 14.87
C GLU A 211 2.69 12.95 16.29
N GLY A 212 3.94 13.35 16.57
CA GLY A 212 4.35 13.74 17.92
C GLY A 212 4.50 12.59 18.92
N ALA A 213 4.37 11.33 18.47
CA ALA A 213 4.66 10.15 19.29
C ALA A 213 6.16 9.97 19.53
N ILE A 214 7.00 10.53 18.68
CA ILE A 214 8.45 10.45 18.75
C ILE A 214 9.01 11.88 18.61
N GLU A 215 9.89 12.24 19.54
CA GLU A 215 10.67 13.47 19.49
C GLU A 215 12.16 13.15 19.40
N ASP A 216 12.85 13.83 18.49
CA ASP A 216 14.29 13.77 18.34
C ASP A 216 14.93 15.03 18.96
N GLU A 217 15.53 14.90 20.11
CA GLU A 217 16.31 15.96 20.76
C GLU A 217 17.81 15.69 20.55
N GLY A 218 18.31 16.07 19.39
CA GLY A 218 19.73 15.91 19.02
C GLY A 218 20.15 14.46 18.90
N SER A 219 20.78 13.88 19.93
CA SER A 219 21.23 12.48 19.91
C SER A 219 20.27 11.51 20.62
N ARG A 220 19.21 12.03 21.24
CA ARG A 220 18.25 11.23 22.02
C ARG A 220 16.89 11.21 21.35
N ARG A 221 16.46 10.02 21.04
CA ARG A 221 15.12 9.74 20.52
C ARG A 221 14.21 9.35 21.68
N THR A 222 13.12 10.09 21.89
CA THR A 222 12.18 9.87 22.98
C THR A 222 10.83 9.44 22.43
N LEU A 223 10.32 8.30 22.91
CA LEU A 223 8.99 7.78 22.58
C LEU A 223 7.99 8.16 23.67
N HIS A 224 6.95 8.89 23.32
CA HIS A 224 5.87 9.29 24.22
C HIS A 224 4.82 8.18 24.36
N THR A 225 5.15 7.13 25.12
CA THR A 225 4.31 5.91 25.27
C THR A 225 2.90 6.22 25.80
N GLY A 226 2.78 7.15 26.78
CA GLY A 226 1.49 7.56 27.33
C GLY A 226 0.60 8.26 26.29
N TYR A 227 1.18 9.03 25.36
CA TYR A 227 0.46 9.61 24.21
C TYR A 227 -0.04 8.52 23.27
N VAL A 228 0.83 7.56 22.90
CA VAL A 228 0.46 6.44 22.01
C VAL A 228 -0.66 5.61 22.63
N ALA A 229 -0.61 5.32 23.94
CA ALA A 229 -1.64 4.59 24.64
C ALA A 229 -3.01 5.32 24.64
N ARG A 230 -2.99 6.64 24.85
CA ARG A 230 -4.19 7.49 24.79
C ARG A 230 -4.82 7.46 23.39
N GLU A 231 -4.03 7.72 22.35
CA GLU A 231 -4.51 7.74 20.96
C GLU A 231 -5.00 6.35 20.50
N THR A 232 -4.36 5.30 20.98
CA THR A 232 -4.81 3.91 20.77
C THR A 232 -6.20 3.68 21.37
N ARG A 233 -6.43 4.15 22.60
CA ARG A 233 -7.75 4.04 23.25
C ARG A 233 -8.82 4.83 22.50
N ILE A 234 -8.51 6.04 22.05
CA ILE A 234 -9.41 6.88 21.26
C ILE A 234 -9.76 6.15 19.95
N THR A 235 -8.78 5.61 19.25
CA THR A 235 -9.00 4.89 17.98
C THR A 235 -9.87 3.64 18.16
N LEU A 236 -9.62 2.85 19.21
CA LEU A 236 -10.46 1.72 19.57
C LEU A 236 -11.89 2.15 19.90
N GLY A 237 -12.04 3.29 20.60
CA GLY A 237 -13.36 3.86 20.95
C GLY A 237 -14.20 4.30 19.75
N GLN A 238 -13.56 4.68 18.64
CA GLN A 238 -14.22 5.11 17.41
C GLN A 238 -14.75 3.94 16.57
N LEU A 239 -14.28 2.71 16.83
CA LEU A 239 -14.76 1.53 16.10
C LEU A 239 -16.19 1.13 16.52
N PRO A 240 -16.97 0.57 15.58
CA PRO A 240 -18.20 -0.13 15.92
C PRO A 240 -18.01 -1.15 17.04
N ALA A 241 -18.96 -1.24 17.96
CA ALA A 241 -18.83 -2.04 19.19
C ALA A 241 -18.42 -3.50 18.91
N GLY A 242 -18.99 -4.13 17.86
CA GLY A 242 -18.67 -5.51 17.48
C GLY A 242 -17.22 -5.68 17.03
N LEU A 243 -16.69 -4.76 16.22
CA LEU A 243 -15.31 -4.80 15.79
C LEU A 243 -14.35 -4.51 16.94
N ARG A 244 -14.66 -3.50 17.76
CA ARG A 244 -13.87 -3.20 18.96
C ARG A 244 -13.80 -4.39 19.90
N ALA A 245 -14.93 -5.06 20.14
CA ALA A 245 -14.99 -6.23 21.00
C ALA A 245 -14.26 -7.46 20.45
N SER A 246 -13.98 -7.52 19.15
CA SER A 246 -13.20 -8.60 18.54
C SER A 246 -11.71 -8.46 18.75
N VAL A 247 -11.18 -7.26 19.01
CA VAL A 247 -9.75 -7.01 19.22
C VAL A 247 -9.29 -7.71 20.52
N ARG A 248 -8.24 -8.53 20.40
CA ARG A 248 -7.69 -9.33 21.51
C ARG A 248 -6.20 -9.15 21.73
N ARG A 249 -5.49 -8.61 20.76
CA ARG A 249 -4.04 -8.48 20.82
C ARG A 249 -3.56 -7.13 20.31
N ILE A 250 -2.48 -6.67 20.93
CA ILE A 250 -1.68 -5.51 20.48
C ILE A 250 -0.31 -6.07 20.07
N ARG A 251 0.08 -5.84 18.82
CA ARG A 251 1.40 -6.21 18.30
C ARG A 251 2.22 -4.95 18.05
N ILE A 252 3.44 -4.93 18.54
CA ILE A 252 4.32 -3.75 18.47
C ILE A 252 5.55 -4.11 17.64
N PHE A 253 5.77 -3.34 16.57
CA PHE A 253 6.87 -3.47 15.63
C PHE A 253 7.81 -2.27 15.75
N GLY A 254 9.12 -2.51 15.74
CA GLY A 254 10.12 -1.45 15.77
C GLY A 254 11.42 -1.87 16.45
N PRO A 255 12.31 -0.90 16.76
CA PRO A 255 13.52 -1.17 17.52
C PRO A 255 13.19 -1.80 18.88
N HIS A 256 13.96 -2.82 19.27
CA HIS A 256 13.65 -3.66 20.41
C HIS A 256 13.37 -2.87 21.69
N ASP A 257 14.26 -1.94 22.04
CA ASP A 257 14.15 -1.17 23.28
C ASP A 257 12.89 -0.29 23.32
N LEU A 258 12.59 0.40 22.21
CA LEU A 258 11.39 1.23 22.09
C LEU A 258 10.11 0.38 22.04
N ALA A 259 10.17 -0.77 21.37
CA ALA A 259 9.04 -1.68 21.29
C ALA A 259 8.72 -2.29 22.65
N GLN A 260 9.74 -2.65 23.45
CA GLN A 260 9.56 -3.14 24.80
C GLN A 260 9.01 -2.04 25.73
N GLN A 261 9.59 -0.83 25.70
CA GLN A 261 9.09 0.31 26.46
C GLN A 261 7.60 0.60 26.16
N LEU A 262 7.22 0.52 24.91
CA LEU A 262 5.81 0.72 24.51
C LEU A 262 4.94 -0.46 24.96
N ALA A 263 5.45 -1.68 24.91
CA ALA A 263 4.72 -2.87 25.36
C ALA A 263 4.39 -2.79 26.86
N ASP A 264 5.36 -2.43 27.68
CA ASP A 264 5.18 -2.28 29.15
C ASP A 264 4.07 -1.25 29.47
N GLU A 265 4.07 -0.11 28.78
CA GLU A 265 3.02 0.92 28.94
C GLU A 265 1.65 0.42 28.47
N MET A 266 1.61 -0.30 27.30
CA MET A 266 0.37 -0.85 26.77
C MET A 266 -0.21 -1.95 27.66
N GLU A 267 0.62 -2.84 28.22
CA GLU A 267 0.18 -3.82 29.21
C GLU A 267 -0.50 -3.16 30.39
N LEU A 268 0.16 -2.16 31.00
CA LEU A 268 -0.38 -1.42 32.14
C LEU A 268 -1.72 -0.73 31.80
N ARG A 269 -1.83 -0.11 30.63
CA ARG A 269 -3.02 0.69 30.25
C ARG A 269 -4.19 -0.13 29.76
N PHE A 270 -3.95 -1.33 29.22
CA PHE A 270 -4.96 -2.19 28.63
C PHE A 270 -5.18 -3.51 29.40
N GLU A 271 -4.59 -3.65 30.60
CA GLU A 271 -4.79 -4.81 31.47
C GLU A 271 -6.28 -5.11 31.72
N THR A 272 -7.04 -4.09 32.10
CA THR A 272 -8.50 -4.22 32.37
C THR A 272 -9.32 -4.52 31.12
N ALA A 273 -8.80 -4.24 29.93
CA ALA A 273 -9.43 -4.55 28.64
C ALA A 273 -9.16 -6.00 28.17
N GLY A 274 -8.29 -6.73 28.86
CA GLY A 274 -7.93 -8.11 28.53
C GLY A 274 -7.25 -8.25 27.16
N LEU A 275 -6.49 -7.23 26.72
CA LEU A 275 -5.71 -7.27 25.49
C LEU A 275 -4.31 -7.81 25.77
N GLY A 276 -3.95 -8.89 25.08
CA GLY A 276 -2.56 -9.38 25.12
C GLY A 276 -1.65 -8.44 24.33
N VAL A 277 -0.50 -8.08 24.90
CA VAL A 277 0.50 -7.21 24.25
C VAL A 277 1.75 -8.02 23.93
N GLU A 278 2.27 -7.85 22.71
CA GLU A 278 3.50 -8.54 22.29
C GLU A 278 4.41 -7.63 21.46
N PRO A 279 5.66 -7.41 21.85
CA PRO A 279 6.68 -6.87 20.96
C PRO A 279 7.09 -7.96 19.94
N VAL A 280 6.98 -7.65 18.66
CA VAL A 280 7.24 -8.61 17.58
C VAL A 280 8.70 -8.58 17.21
N THR A 281 9.48 -9.53 17.67
CA THR A 281 10.92 -9.66 17.37
C THR A 281 11.22 -10.69 16.30
N LYS A 282 10.26 -11.60 16.02
CA LYS A 282 10.37 -12.66 14.99
C LYS A 282 9.01 -12.91 14.37
N TYR A 283 9.02 -13.33 13.11
CA TYR A 283 7.81 -13.80 12.44
C TYR A 283 7.40 -15.19 12.95
N SER A 284 6.09 -15.44 13.01
CA SER A 284 5.58 -16.79 13.19
C SER A 284 5.86 -17.63 11.93
N PRO A 285 6.18 -18.93 12.05
CA PRO A 285 6.43 -19.82 10.91
C PRO A 285 5.30 -19.82 9.87
N ASP A 286 4.06 -19.66 10.32
CA ASP A 286 2.86 -19.74 9.46
C ASP A 286 2.47 -18.41 8.83
N GLU A 287 3.15 -17.31 9.18
CA GLU A 287 2.73 -15.95 8.80
C GLU A 287 2.74 -15.71 7.28
N PHE A 288 3.60 -16.41 6.54
CA PHE A 288 3.70 -16.29 5.08
C PHE A 288 3.35 -17.58 4.34
N GLY A 289 3.05 -18.66 5.05
CA GLY A 289 2.75 -19.98 4.46
C GLY A 289 3.93 -20.62 3.72
N VAL A 290 5.15 -20.19 4.04
CA VAL A 290 6.41 -20.70 3.47
C VAL A 290 7.50 -20.66 4.53
N GLN A 291 8.53 -21.48 4.37
CA GLN A 291 9.69 -21.44 5.25
C GLN A 291 10.46 -20.11 5.07
N LEU A 292 10.74 -19.46 6.21
CA LEU A 292 11.49 -18.20 6.26
C LEU A 292 12.97 -18.47 6.54
N PRO A 293 13.88 -17.54 6.14
CA PRO A 293 15.25 -17.57 6.58
C PRO A 293 15.32 -17.36 8.12
N PRO A 294 16.29 -17.98 8.81
CA PRO A 294 16.40 -17.90 10.27
C PRO A 294 16.68 -16.47 10.78
N ASP A 295 17.26 -15.65 9.94
CA ASP A 295 17.63 -14.25 10.17
C ASP A 295 16.66 -13.25 9.50
N ALA A 296 15.41 -13.68 9.21
CA ALA A 296 14.41 -12.82 8.60
C ALA A 296 14.15 -11.56 9.44
N PRO A 297 14.47 -10.36 8.93
CA PRO A 297 14.24 -9.13 9.69
C PRO A 297 12.76 -8.82 9.76
N VAL A 298 12.25 -8.49 10.96
CA VAL A 298 10.89 -8.00 11.12
C VAL A 298 10.85 -6.56 10.63
N SER A 299 10.52 -6.38 9.37
CA SER A 299 10.48 -5.07 8.73
C SER A 299 9.40 -4.98 7.65
N PRO A 300 8.88 -3.75 7.37
CA PRO A 300 7.95 -3.53 6.27
C PRO A 300 8.51 -3.98 4.92
N ALA A 301 9.79 -3.70 4.64
CA ALA A 301 10.43 -4.08 3.38
C ALA A 301 10.43 -5.60 3.17
N PHE A 302 10.77 -6.37 4.23
CA PHE A 302 10.71 -7.84 4.18
C PHE A 302 9.28 -8.33 3.97
N SER A 303 8.33 -7.86 4.78
CA SER A 303 6.93 -8.30 4.73
C SER A 303 6.30 -8.04 3.36
N LEU A 304 6.52 -6.86 2.78
CA LEU A 304 6.01 -6.49 1.45
C LEU A 304 6.52 -7.46 0.36
N ALA A 305 7.83 -7.71 0.34
CA ALA A 305 8.43 -8.62 -0.63
C ALA A 305 7.98 -10.08 -0.42
N ALA A 306 7.95 -10.55 0.83
CA ALA A 306 7.55 -11.91 1.19
C ALA A 306 6.09 -12.20 0.78
N ARG A 307 5.16 -11.29 1.08
CA ARG A 307 3.74 -11.45 0.74
C ARG A 307 3.51 -11.52 -0.76
N LEU A 308 4.11 -10.62 -1.53
CA LEU A 308 3.98 -10.67 -2.99
C LEU A 308 4.62 -11.92 -3.61
N LEU A 309 5.76 -12.37 -3.10
CA LEU A 309 6.41 -13.60 -3.58
C LEU A 309 5.59 -14.84 -3.21
N THR A 310 4.85 -14.83 -2.11
CA THR A 310 3.95 -15.92 -1.72
C THR A 310 2.59 -15.86 -2.43
N GLY A 311 2.33 -14.79 -3.19
CA GLY A 311 1.10 -14.63 -3.97
C GLY A 311 -0.03 -13.94 -3.21
N GLN A 312 0.26 -13.37 -2.04
CA GLN A 312 -0.70 -12.57 -1.29
C GLN A 312 -0.84 -11.18 -1.94
N THR A 313 -2.07 -10.69 -2.05
CA THR A 313 -2.34 -9.36 -2.58
C THR A 313 -2.31 -8.33 -1.45
N PRO A 314 -1.75 -7.13 -1.66
CA PRO A 314 -1.83 -6.04 -0.69
C PRO A 314 -3.28 -5.66 -0.41
N VAL A 315 -3.58 -5.30 0.84
CA VAL A 315 -4.91 -4.82 1.26
C VAL A 315 -5.21 -3.47 0.62
N PHE A 316 -4.20 -2.60 0.57
CA PHE A 316 -4.26 -1.31 -0.11
C PHE A 316 -3.21 -1.31 -1.22
N GLU A 317 -3.65 -1.15 -2.46
CA GLU A 317 -2.78 -1.10 -3.64
C GLU A 317 -2.96 0.26 -4.34
N PHE A 318 -1.89 1.02 -4.43
CA PHE A 318 -1.90 2.36 -5.01
C PHE A 318 -1.17 2.45 -6.35
N LEU A 319 -0.47 1.39 -6.79
CA LEU A 319 0.11 1.41 -8.13
C LEU A 319 -1.03 1.38 -9.17
N PRO A 320 -1.04 2.32 -10.14
CA PRO A 320 -2.03 2.31 -11.19
C PRO A 320 -2.03 0.96 -11.94
N PRO A 321 -3.19 0.38 -12.23
CA PRO A 321 -3.25 -0.82 -13.04
C PRO A 321 -2.60 -0.53 -14.39
N LYS A 322 -1.64 -1.38 -14.78
CA LYS A 322 -1.01 -1.23 -16.10
C LYS A 322 -2.10 -1.36 -17.16
N PRO A 323 -2.21 -0.37 -18.08
CA PRO A 323 -3.16 -0.48 -19.16
C PRO A 323 -2.90 -1.76 -19.94
N THR A 324 -3.96 -2.48 -20.28
CA THR A 324 -3.84 -3.71 -21.10
C THR A 324 -3.19 -3.38 -22.44
N ALA A 325 -2.55 -4.37 -23.10
CA ALA A 325 -1.92 -4.16 -24.41
C ALA A 325 -2.89 -3.51 -25.41
N TRP A 326 -4.17 -3.84 -25.35
CA TRP A 326 -5.24 -3.23 -26.15
C TRP A 326 -5.47 -1.76 -25.80
N GLN A 327 -5.51 -1.39 -24.55
CA GLN A 327 -5.64 0.02 -24.12
C GLN A 327 -4.41 0.85 -24.52
N GLN A 328 -3.21 0.26 -24.46
CA GLN A 328 -1.99 0.91 -24.96
C GLN A 328 -2.02 1.14 -26.47
N ILE A 329 -2.59 0.20 -27.22
CA ILE A 329 -2.79 0.32 -28.67
C ILE A 329 -3.82 1.44 -28.93
N ILE A 330 -4.97 1.41 -28.27
CA ILE A 330 -6.03 2.42 -28.44
C ILE A 330 -5.50 3.83 -28.10
N THR A 331 -4.77 3.99 -27.00
CA THR A 331 -4.17 5.29 -26.64
C THR A 331 -3.08 5.76 -27.60
N LYS A 332 -2.28 4.84 -28.13
CA LYS A 332 -1.30 5.17 -29.19
C LYS A 332 -1.99 5.57 -30.51
N TYR A 333 -3.12 4.97 -30.84
CA TYR A 333 -3.86 5.24 -32.07
C TYR A 333 -4.94 6.33 -31.94
N SER A 334 -5.34 6.71 -30.72
CA SER A 334 -6.26 7.85 -30.47
C SER A 334 -5.57 9.22 -30.41
N SER A 335 -4.23 9.27 -30.54
CA SER A 335 -3.51 10.52 -30.65
C SER A 335 -3.92 11.28 -31.92
N SER A 336 -4.02 12.60 -31.83
CA SER A 336 -4.60 13.56 -32.80
C SER A 336 -4.22 13.37 -34.28
N ARG A 337 -3.16 12.62 -34.58
CA ARG A 337 -2.73 12.35 -35.97
C ARG A 337 -3.67 11.41 -36.75
N LEU A 338 -4.47 10.55 -36.08
CA LEU A 338 -5.44 9.71 -36.78
C LEU A 338 -6.77 10.46 -37.04
N ARG A 339 -7.13 11.42 -36.22
CA ARG A 339 -8.28 12.27 -36.49
C ARG A 339 -8.04 13.14 -37.74
N SER A 340 -6.81 13.64 -37.97
CA SER A 340 -6.44 14.37 -39.17
C SER A 340 -6.31 13.43 -40.39
N ALA A 341 -5.78 12.22 -40.26
CA ALA A 341 -5.67 11.26 -41.35
C ALA A 341 -7.05 10.71 -41.79
N GLY A 342 -7.97 10.50 -40.84
CA GLY A 342 -9.36 10.10 -41.15
C GLY A 342 -10.14 11.22 -41.86
N ALA A 343 -9.95 12.48 -41.48
CA ALA A 343 -10.57 13.62 -42.11
C ALA A 343 -10.04 13.85 -43.54
N THR A 344 -8.75 13.64 -43.79
CA THR A 344 -8.16 13.76 -45.13
C THR A 344 -8.60 12.63 -46.07
N ALA A 345 -8.70 11.38 -45.55
CA ALA A 345 -9.20 10.25 -46.34
C ALA A 345 -10.68 10.40 -46.72
N ALA A 346 -11.53 10.86 -45.79
CA ALA A 346 -12.95 11.15 -46.08
C ALA A 346 -13.10 12.30 -47.09
N GLY A 347 -12.25 13.35 -47.03
CA GLY A 347 -12.22 14.44 -47.98
C GLY A 347 -11.85 13.97 -49.40
N ILE A 348 -10.87 13.10 -49.55
CA ILE A 348 -10.44 12.54 -50.83
C ILE A 348 -11.53 11.67 -51.45
N VAL A 349 -12.20 10.80 -50.67
CA VAL A 349 -13.33 9.99 -51.16
C VAL A 349 -14.51 10.82 -51.60
N ALA A 350 -14.82 11.92 -50.88
CA ALA A 350 -15.89 12.86 -51.29
C ALA A 350 -15.57 13.62 -52.61
N ILE A 351 -14.30 14.02 -52.79
CA ILE A 351 -13.86 14.70 -54.02
C ILE A 351 -13.88 13.75 -55.23
N VAL A 352 -13.37 12.53 -55.05
CA VAL A 352 -13.36 11.50 -56.11
C VAL A 352 -14.79 11.05 -56.47
N GLY A 353 -15.66 10.85 -55.47
CA GLY A 353 -17.08 10.56 -55.70
C GLY A 353 -17.83 11.68 -56.37
N GLY A 354 -17.55 12.97 -56.03
CA GLY A 354 -18.12 14.13 -56.64
C GLY A 354 -17.69 14.31 -58.13
N LEU A 355 -16.44 14.03 -58.43
CA LEU A 355 -15.93 14.06 -59.83
C LEU A 355 -16.53 12.97 -60.70
N PHE A 356 -16.79 11.77 -60.15
CA PHE A 356 -17.47 10.68 -60.91
C PHE A 356 -18.91 11.00 -61.19
N LEU A 357 -19.65 11.66 -60.30
CA LEU A 357 -21.02 12.10 -60.53
C LEU A 357 -21.13 13.27 -61.55
N PHE A 358 -20.08 14.04 -61.71
CA PHE A 358 -20.06 15.17 -62.67
C PHE A 358 -19.71 14.72 -64.11
N GLN A 359 -19.22 13.51 -64.29
CA GLN A 359 -18.93 12.94 -65.63
C GLN A 359 -20.13 12.22 -66.28
N GLU A 360 -21.21 11.98 -65.53
CA GLU A 360 -22.44 11.33 -66.05
C GLU A 360 -23.58 12.32 -66.36
N ILE A 361 -23.36 13.64 -66.26
CA ILE A 361 -24.27 14.70 -66.69
C ILE A 361 -23.68 15.40 -67.91
#